data_0973ae749ce2180e8989b7c5e8a7976b
#
_entry.id   0973ae749ce2180e8989b7c5e8a7976b
#
_cell.length_a   1.000
_cell.length_b   1.000
_cell.length_c   1.000
_cell.angle_alpha   90.00
_cell.angle_beta   90.00
_cell.angle_gamma   90.00
#
_symmetry.space_group_name_H-M   'P 1'
#
loop_
_entity.id
_entity.type
_entity.pdbx_description
1 polymer ?
#
loop_
_entity_poly.entity_id
_entity_poly.type
_entity_poly.pdbx_seq_one_letter_code
_entity_poly.pdbx_strand_id
1 'polypeptide(L)'
;MAQGGLSGQEYGLHSPHSREFERIPPMGKKEELIVGLDLGTTKVCTVVGEVTTEGLDIVGVGTYPSAGLRGGVVVNIDQTVNSIKKAVEEAELMAGCDISSVFAGVAGTHVQSLNSHGVIAIKSREVTQSDVTRVLDAAKTIALPFDRQILHVLPQQYIVDDQDGIHHPIGMAGVRLEAKVHIITAMTSAVQNIVKCCERAQLQVQDVVLESLASSGAVLDSDEKQLGVALIDIGGGTSEIAVFQNNAIRHSTVVGLGGNHITSDISVGLRCAMDEAEKIKKKYGCALAEAVNQQEVIEVGSVGGQKPRQLAQSILTQIIEARTKEILDIIEWELVRSGFIESLHAGVVLTGGVSLLPGIRELAERVFDMPVRIGVPCNFGGLGDVVKNPIYSTAAGLLLYGKDHGGGLPMRDSRGRLGSIFETFKRWWREFW
;
A
#
# COMPACT_ATOMS: atom_id res chain seq x y z
N MET A 1 -80.48 -39.39 -52.61
CA MET A 1 -79.87 -38.78 -53.78
C MET A 1 -78.51 -38.29 -53.32
N ALA A 2 -77.50 -39.09 -53.62
CA ALA A 2 -76.45 -38.92 -54.63
C ALA A 2 -75.57 -37.70 -54.27
N GLN A 3 -74.37 -37.80 -54.10
CA GLN A 3 -73.11 -38.25 -54.73
C GLN A 3 -72.01 -37.54 -53.91
N GLY A 4 -70.92 -38.10 -53.49
CA GLY A 4 -69.89 -38.77 -54.26
C GLY A 4 -68.77 -37.80 -54.58
N GLY A 5 -67.59 -38.00 -54.10
CA GLY A 5 -66.46 -37.22 -54.61
C GLY A 5 -65.18 -37.29 -53.79
N LEU A 6 -64.42 -38.24 -54.01
CA LEU A 6 -62.98 -38.33 -54.31
C LEU A 6 -61.92 -37.54 -53.46
N SER A 7 -61.05 -38.36 -52.93
CA SER A 7 -59.77 -38.20 -52.30
C SER A 7 -58.77 -37.32 -53.10
N GLY A 8 -58.09 -36.39 -52.46
CA GLY A 8 -56.87 -35.77 -52.92
C GLY A 8 -55.79 -35.92 -51.85
N GLN A 9 -54.82 -36.79 -52.10
CA GLN A 9 -53.58 -36.87 -51.32
C GLN A 9 -52.70 -35.72 -51.73
N GLU A 10 -52.45 -34.79 -50.76
CA GLU A 10 -51.34 -33.84 -50.93
C GLU A 10 -50.12 -34.33 -50.16
N TYR A 11 -49.07 -34.46 -50.92
CA TYR A 11 -47.72 -34.76 -50.44
C TYR A 11 -47.18 -33.55 -49.66
N GLY A 12 -47.01 -33.66 -48.38
CA GLY A 12 -46.31 -32.69 -47.55
C GLY A 12 -44.81 -32.76 -47.76
N LEU A 13 -44.26 -31.66 -48.31
CA LEU A 13 -42.84 -31.39 -48.37
C LEU A 13 -42.34 -31.05 -46.95
N HIS A 14 -41.54 -31.92 -46.37
CA HIS A 14 -40.78 -31.65 -45.14
C HIS A 14 -39.74 -30.58 -45.45
N SER A 15 -39.90 -29.38 -44.84
CA SER A 15 -38.91 -28.33 -44.77
C SER A 15 -37.81 -28.75 -43.80
N PRO A 16 -36.52 -28.59 -44.12
CA PRO A 16 -35.42 -29.00 -43.24
C PRO A 16 -35.31 -28.08 -42.00
N HIS A 17 -35.04 -28.71 -40.87
CA HIS A 17 -34.75 -28.13 -39.58
C HIS A 17 -33.94 -26.83 -39.68
N SER A 18 -34.54 -25.73 -39.25
CA SER A 18 -33.82 -24.52 -38.81
C SER A 18 -33.03 -24.90 -37.55
N ARG A 19 -31.73 -25.10 -37.72
CA ARG A 19 -30.79 -25.11 -36.59
C ARG A 19 -30.90 -23.79 -35.89
N GLU A 20 -31.46 -23.77 -34.69
CA GLU A 20 -31.27 -22.68 -33.76
C GLU A 20 -29.75 -22.51 -33.57
N PHE A 21 -29.20 -21.42 -34.09
CA PHE A 21 -27.89 -20.97 -33.69
C PHE A 21 -28.01 -20.64 -32.21
N GLU A 22 -27.46 -21.50 -31.34
CA GLU A 22 -27.16 -21.15 -29.96
C GLU A 22 -26.41 -19.79 -30.03
N ARG A 23 -27.04 -18.76 -29.48
CA ARG A 23 -26.38 -17.48 -29.27
C ARG A 23 -25.22 -17.77 -28.31
N ILE A 24 -23.99 -17.73 -28.83
CA ILE A 24 -22.78 -17.63 -28.02
C ILE A 24 -23.04 -16.47 -27.04
N PRO A 25 -23.00 -16.70 -25.71
CA PRO A 25 -23.15 -15.62 -24.75
C PRO A 25 -22.11 -14.54 -25.10
N PRO A 26 -22.45 -13.25 -24.95
CA PRO A 26 -21.50 -12.18 -25.24
C PRO A 26 -20.23 -12.46 -24.43
N MET A 27 -19.08 -12.40 -25.11
CA MET A 27 -17.75 -12.52 -24.50
C MET A 27 -17.75 -11.72 -23.21
N GLY A 28 -17.41 -12.38 -22.11
CA GLY A 28 -17.46 -11.84 -20.76
C GLY A 28 -16.83 -10.45 -20.69
N LYS A 29 -17.40 -9.60 -19.85
CA LYS A 29 -16.77 -8.35 -19.43
C LYS A 29 -15.29 -8.65 -19.20
N LYS A 30 -14.39 -7.92 -19.86
CA LYS A 30 -12.97 -7.98 -19.54
C LYS A 30 -12.87 -7.70 -18.05
N GLU A 31 -12.44 -8.68 -17.30
CA GLU A 31 -12.14 -8.57 -15.90
C GLU A 31 -11.06 -7.51 -15.75
N GLU A 32 -11.32 -6.51 -14.95
CA GLU A 32 -10.43 -5.40 -14.71
C GLU A 32 -9.49 -5.78 -13.57
N LEU A 33 -8.27 -6.23 -13.92
CA LEU A 33 -7.28 -6.65 -12.94
C LEU A 33 -6.40 -5.47 -12.54
N ILE A 34 -6.15 -5.35 -11.25
CA ILE A 34 -5.22 -4.41 -10.64
C ILE A 34 -4.15 -5.19 -9.90
N VAL A 35 -2.90 -4.77 -10.02
CA VAL A 35 -1.77 -5.45 -9.37
C VAL A 35 -0.99 -4.48 -8.51
N GLY A 36 -0.89 -4.79 -7.22
CA GLY A 36 -0.04 -4.11 -6.25
C GLY A 36 1.30 -4.85 -6.08
N LEU A 37 2.40 -4.13 -6.21
CA LEU A 37 3.76 -4.64 -6.01
C LEU A 37 4.42 -3.89 -4.84
N ASP A 38 4.55 -4.55 -3.72
CA ASP A 38 5.27 -4.07 -2.53
C ASP A 38 6.73 -4.53 -2.61
N LEU A 39 7.66 -3.57 -2.60
CA LEU A 39 9.11 -3.78 -2.68
C LEU A 39 9.77 -3.64 -1.31
N GLY A 40 9.37 -4.49 -0.37
CA GLY A 40 9.87 -4.45 0.99
C GLY A 40 11.33 -4.90 1.13
N THR A 41 11.99 -4.46 2.21
CA THR A 41 13.40 -4.82 2.50
C THR A 41 13.59 -6.31 2.79
N THR A 42 12.55 -6.99 3.30
CA THR A 42 12.63 -8.42 3.71
C THR A 42 11.94 -9.34 2.71
N LYS A 43 10.85 -8.89 2.10
CA LYS A 43 10.10 -9.63 1.08
C LYS A 43 9.65 -8.70 -0.02
N VAL A 44 9.53 -9.23 -1.23
CA VAL A 44 8.73 -8.65 -2.31
C VAL A 44 7.37 -9.34 -2.30
N CYS A 45 6.30 -8.57 -2.41
CA CYS A 45 4.95 -9.09 -2.39
C CYS A 45 4.15 -8.54 -3.59
N THR A 46 3.52 -9.43 -4.34
CA THR A 46 2.62 -9.10 -5.43
C THR A 46 1.22 -9.57 -5.06
N VAL A 47 0.25 -8.68 -5.14
CA VAL A 47 -1.17 -9.04 -4.93
C VAL A 47 -1.96 -8.64 -6.16
N VAL A 48 -2.80 -9.55 -6.63
CA VAL A 48 -3.67 -9.35 -7.80
C VAL A 48 -5.11 -9.25 -7.31
N GLY A 49 -5.77 -8.18 -7.68
CA GLY A 49 -7.17 -7.92 -7.38
C GLY A 49 -8.01 -7.78 -8.65
N GLU A 50 -9.22 -8.33 -8.61
CA GLU A 50 -10.25 -8.19 -9.63
C GLU A 50 -11.30 -7.20 -9.16
N VAL A 51 -11.63 -6.20 -10.00
CA VAL A 51 -12.68 -5.24 -9.70
C VAL A 51 -14.04 -5.85 -9.99
N THR A 52 -14.85 -6.03 -8.96
CA THR A 52 -16.19 -6.59 -9.03
C THR A 52 -17.25 -5.53 -8.74
N THR A 53 -18.52 -5.85 -8.93
CA THR A 53 -19.64 -4.97 -8.55
C THR A 53 -19.79 -4.81 -7.05
N GLU A 54 -19.25 -5.74 -6.26
CA GLU A 54 -19.32 -5.75 -4.79
C GLU A 54 -18.08 -5.14 -4.14
N GLY A 55 -17.00 -4.92 -4.91
CA GLY A 55 -15.76 -4.37 -4.37
C GLY A 55 -14.52 -4.80 -5.13
N LEU A 56 -13.54 -5.28 -4.41
CA LEU A 56 -12.26 -5.78 -4.92
C LEU A 56 -12.01 -7.19 -4.37
N ASP A 57 -11.95 -8.16 -5.27
CA ASP A 57 -11.68 -9.55 -4.92
C ASP A 57 -10.20 -9.87 -5.13
N ILE A 58 -9.56 -10.45 -4.11
CA ILE A 58 -8.19 -10.94 -4.25
C ILE A 58 -8.23 -12.26 -5.01
N VAL A 59 -7.49 -12.34 -6.12
CA VAL A 59 -7.44 -13.52 -6.99
C VAL A 59 -6.05 -14.17 -7.02
N GLY A 60 -5.00 -13.46 -6.61
CA GLY A 60 -3.65 -13.99 -6.57
C GLY A 60 -2.75 -13.26 -5.58
N VAL A 61 -1.86 -14.01 -4.94
CA VAL A 61 -0.84 -13.49 -4.03
C VAL A 61 0.46 -14.23 -4.30
N GLY A 62 1.55 -13.49 -4.47
CA GLY A 62 2.88 -14.06 -4.60
C GLY A 62 3.87 -13.34 -3.68
N THR A 63 4.75 -14.10 -3.04
CA THR A 63 5.74 -13.54 -2.13
C THR A 63 7.10 -14.19 -2.36
N TYR A 64 8.15 -13.38 -2.34
CA TYR A 64 9.51 -13.89 -2.46
C TYR A 64 10.46 -13.13 -1.54
N PRO A 65 11.47 -13.80 -0.94
CA PRO A 65 12.49 -13.12 -0.16
C PRO A 65 13.14 -11.98 -0.95
N SER A 66 13.20 -10.80 -0.34
CA SER A 66 13.79 -9.64 -0.98
C SER A 66 15.31 -9.74 -0.98
N ALA A 67 15.91 -9.54 -2.13
CA ALA A 67 17.34 -9.38 -2.29
C ALA A 67 17.62 -8.12 -3.11
N GLY A 68 18.68 -7.39 -2.76
CA GLY A 68 19.09 -6.17 -3.48
C GLY A 68 18.38 -4.90 -3.01
N LEU A 69 17.55 -4.96 -1.94
CA LEU A 69 16.99 -3.79 -1.26
C LEU A 69 17.56 -3.62 0.15
N ARG A 70 17.83 -2.39 0.54
CA ARG A 70 18.26 -2.03 1.89
C ARG A 70 17.63 -0.73 2.34
N GLY A 71 16.85 -0.77 3.45
CA GLY A 71 16.16 0.42 3.98
C GLY A 71 15.24 1.09 2.96
N GLY A 72 14.51 0.30 2.15
CA GLY A 72 13.62 0.79 1.11
C GLY A 72 14.31 1.28 -0.18
N VAL A 73 15.64 1.14 -0.30
CA VAL A 73 16.40 1.61 -1.48
C VAL A 73 17.00 0.42 -2.23
N VAL A 74 16.92 0.43 -3.56
CA VAL A 74 17.55 -0.55 -4.43
C VAL A 74 19.06 -0.36 -4.42
N VAL A 75 19.79 -1.35 -3.92
CA VAL A 75 21.28 -1.38 -3.87
C VAL A 75 21.86 -2.39 -4.88
N ASN A 76 21.05 -3.32 -5.38
CA ASN A 76 21.43 -4.25 -6.44
C ASN A 76 20.24 -4.54 -7.35
N ILE A 77 20.30 -3.99 -8.57
CA ILE A 77 19.21 -4.08 -9.55
C ILE A 77 18.93 -5.54 -9.94
N ASP A 78 19.97 -6.34 -10.24
CA ASP A 78 19.78 -7.70 -10.75
C ASP A 78 19.12 -8.62 -9.72
N GLN A 79 19.53 -8.51 -8.46
CA GLN A 79 18.92 -9.26 -7.36
C GLN A 79 17.46 -8.82 -7.14
N THR A 80 17.19 -7.52 -7.17
CA THR A 80 15.82 -6.97 -7.02
C THR A 80 14.92 -7.45 -8.16
N VAL A 81 15.40 -7.40 -9.42
CA VAL A 81 14.65 -7.92 -10.59
C VAL A 81 14.30 -9.40 -10.42
N ASN A 82 15.25 -10.21 -9.94
CA ASN A 82 14.97 -11.63 -9.70
C ASN A 82 13.91 -11.85 -8.62
N SER A 83 13.97 -11.09 -7.52
CA SER A 83 12.95 -11.16 -6.45
C SER A 83 11.57 -10.73 -6.95
N ILE A 84 11.48 -9.67 -7.77
CA ILE A 84 10.24 -9.22 -8.40
C ILE A 84 9.66 -10.33 -9.28
N LYS A 85 10.48 -10.88 -10.20
CA LYS A 85 10.01 -11.93 -11.12
C LYS A 85 9.44 -13.12 -10.38
N LYS A 86 10.09 -13.56 -9.30
CA LYS A 86 9.64 -14.72 -8.52
C LYS A 86 8.32 -14.45 -7.77
N ALA A 87 8.15 -13.25 -7.20
CA ALA A 87 6.90 -12.87 -6.56
C ALA A 87 5.76 -12.72 -7.57
N VAL A 88 6.05 -12.21 -8.77
CA VAL A 88 5.06 -12.08 -9.86
C VAL A 88 4.68 -13.45 -10.41
N GLU A 89 5.65 -14.32 -10.72
CA GLU A 89 5.40 -15.70 -11.18
C GLU A 89 4.47 -16.48 -10.23
N GLU A 90 4.67 -16.33 -8.91
CA GLU A 90 3.80 -16.98 -7.91
C GLU A 90 2.38 -16.40 -7.92
N ALA A 91 2.24 -15.08 -8.04
CA ALA A 91 0.94 -14.41 -8.12
C ALA A 91 0.19 -14.77 -9.41
N GLU A 92 0.88 -14.83 -10.56
CA GLU A 92 0.34 -15.27 -11.86
C GLU A 92 -0.19 -16.70 -11.82
N LEU A 93 0.59 -17.60 -11.21
CA LEU A 93 0.18 -19.00 -11.04
C LEU A 93 -1.09 -19.15 -10.20
N MET A 94 -1.24 -18.33 -9.16
CA MET A 94 -2.43 -18.35 -8.30
C MET A 94 -3.63 -17.69 -8.96
N ALA A 95 -3.43 -16.55 -9.65
CA ALA A 95 -4.49 -15.80 -10.30
C ALA A 95 -4.92 -16.41 -11.65
N GLY A 96 -4.08 -17.25 -12.27
CA GLY A 96 -4.33 -17.82 -13.60
C GLY A 96 -4.28 -16.76 -14.73
N CYS A 97 -3.52 -15.69 -14.58
CA CYS A 97 -3.38 -14.60 -15.56
C CYS A 97 -1.93 -14.16 -15.70
N ASP A 98 -1.61 -13.47 -16.81
CA ASP A 98 -0.32 -12.82 -17.01
C ASP A 98 -0.36 -11.39 -16.48
N ILE A 99 0.66 -11.00 -15.70
CA ILE A 99 0.79 -9.66 -15.14
C ILE A 99 1.71 -8.81 -16.04
N SER A 100 1.19 -7.72 -16.57
CA SER A 100 1.94 -6.80 -17.43
C SER A 100 2.15 -5.41 -16.84
N SER A 101 1.36 -5.03 -15.83
CA SER A 101 1.44 -3.70 -15.21
C SER A 101 1.18 -3.77 -13.71
N VAL A 102 1.78 -2.84 -12.96
CA VAL A 102 1.72 -2.81 -11.49
C VAL A 102 1.66 -1.38 -10.96
N PHE A 103 1.04 -1.22 -9.79
CA PHE A 103 1.26 -0.09 -8.90
C PHE A 103 2.37 -0.48 -7.92
N ALA A 104 3.46 0.29 -7.89
CA ALA A 104 4.65 -0.05 -7.11
C ALA A 104 4.74 0.78 -5.84
N GLY A 105 4.98 0.13 -4.69
CA GLY A 105 5.27 0.80 -3.44
C GLY A 105 6.66 1.43 -3.42
N VAL A 106 6.79 2.55 -2.73
CA VAL A 106 8.07 3.18 -2.42
C VAL A 106 8.14 3.54 -0.94
N ALA A 107 9.23 3.16 -0.31
CA ALA A 107 9.59 3.46 1.06
C ALA A 107 11.03 3.96 1.16
N GLY A 108 11.44 4.36 2.35
CA GLY A 108 12.84 4.68 2.65
C GLY A 108 13.06 6.12 3.10
N THR A 109 14.16 6.34 3.80
CA THR A 109 14.52 7.65 4.41
C THR A 109 14.78 8.77 3.39
N HIS A 110 14.83 8.43 2.11
CA HIS A 110 14.90 9.41 1.02
C HIS A 110 13.55 10.07 0.72
N VAL A 111 12.44 9.53 1.24
CA VAL A 111 11.12 10.15 1.18
C VAL A 111 11.06 11.27 2.23
N GLN A 112 10.54 12.41 1.84
CA GLN A 112 10.31 13.56 2.71
C GLN A 112 8.96 14.18 2.40
N SER A 113 8.35 14.80 3.38
CA SER A 113 7.10 15.50 3.19
C SER A 113 7.15 16.92 3.72
N LEU A 114 6.28 17.76 3.19
CA LEU A 114 6.06 19.11 3.66
C LEU A 114 4.61 19.54 3.38
N ASN A 115 4.13 20.46 4.17
CA ASN A 115 2.83 21.10 3.90
C ASN A 115 3.06 22.39 3.12
N SER A 116 2.23 22.63 2.11
CA SER A 116 2.28 23.81 1.26
C SER A 116 0.90 24.44 1.14
N HIS A 117 0.89 25.67 0.68
CA HIS A 117 -0.30 26.49 0.55
C HIS A 117 -0.30 27.20 -0.81
N GLY A 118 -1.38 26.99 -1.58
CA GLY A 118 -1.61 27.70 -2.84
C GLY A 118 -2.76 28.69 -2.69
N VAL A 119 -2.67 29.82 -3.40
CA VAL A 119 -3.71 30.85 -3.41
C VAL A 119 -3.91 31.36 -4.83
N ILE A 120 -5.16 31.46 -5.27
CA ILE A 120 -5.52 32.04 -6.57
C ILE A 120 -6.77 32.93 -6.47
N ALA A 121 -6.92 33.85 -7.43
CA ALA A 121 -8.17 34.56 -7.64
C ALA A 121 -9.13 33.75 -8.53
N ILE A 122 -10.42 33.73 -8.15
CA ILE A 122 -11.51 33.13 -8.91
C ILE A 122 -12.03 34.17 -9.91
N LYS A 123 -11.98 33.85 -11.21
CA LYS A 123 -12.39 34.81 -12.26
C LYS A 123 -13.90 34.86 -12.48
N SER A 124 -14.57 33.71 -12.37
CA SER A 124 -15.99 33.51 -12.65
C SER A 124 -16.91 33.81 -11.46
N ARG A 125 -16.38 34.21 -10.31
CA ARG A 125 -17.07 34.33 -9.02
C ARG A 125 -17.70 33.05 -8.48
N GLU A 126 -17.42 31.92 -9.13
CA GLU A 126 -17.80 30.57 -8.72
C GLU A 126 -16.61 29.67 -8.96
N VAL A 127 -16.29 28.81 -8.02
CA VAL A 127 -15.15 27.89 -8.10
C VAL A 127 -15.43 26.82 -9.15
N THR A 128 -14.56 26.74 -10.13
CA THR A 128 -14.59 25.73 -11.19
C THR A 128 -13.51 24.66 -10.99
N GLN A 129 -13.63 23.53 -11.71
CA GLN A 129 -12.58 22.50 -11.77
C GLN A 129 -11.21 23.09 -12.20
N SER A 130 -11.21 24.05 -13.13
CA SER A 130 -9.99 24.73 -13.56
C SER A 130 -9.35 25.54 -12.44
N ASP A 131 -10.13 26.15 -11.56
CA ASP A 131 -9.61 26.91 -10.43
C ASP A 131 -8.97 25.98 -9.42
N VAL A 132 -9.58 24.83 -9.16
CA VAL A 132 -8.98 23.82 -8.27
C VAL A 132 -7.64 23.31 -8.84
N THR A 133 -7.57 23.00 -10.12
CA THR A 133 -6.29 22.60 -10.75
C THR A 133 -5.25 23.71 -10.59
N ARG A 134 -5.63 24.96 -10.85
CA ARG A 134 -4.71 26.12 -10.71
C ARG A 134 -4.23 26.35 -9.29
N VAL A 135 -5.09 26.21 -8.27
CA VAL A 135 -4.67 26.41 -6.88
C VAL A 135 -3.74 25.30 -6.41
N LEU A 136 -3.97 24.07 -6.86
CA LEU A 136 -3.06 22.94 -6.58
C LEU A 136 -1.71 23.12 -7.30
N ASP A 137 -1.70 23.60 -8.53
CA ASP A 137 -0.45 23.93 -9.24
C ASP A 137 0.31 25.08 -8.57
N ALA A 138 -0.41 26.08 -8.04
CA ALA A 138 0.19 27.13 -7.22
C ALA A 138 0.82 26.57 -5.93
N ALA A 139 0.14 25.61 -5.26
CA ALA A 139 0.67 24.96 -4.08
C ALA A 139 1.91 24.08 -4.36
N LYS A 140 2.05 23.53 -5.58
CA LYS A 140 3.22 22.76 -6.02
C LYS A 140 4.45 23.64 -6.31
N THR A 141 4.28 24.95 -6.42
CA THR A 141 5.37 25.87 -6.74
C THR A 141 6.27 26.08 -5.51
N ILE A 142 7.04 25.06 -5.19
CA ILE A 142 7.99 25.01 -4.09
C ILE A 142 9.41 24.82 -4.63
N ALA A 143 10.39 25.36 -3.93
CA ALA A 143 11.80 25.13 -4.26
C ALA A 143 12.19 23.70 -3.85
N LEU A 144 12.35 22.81 -4.82
CA LEU A 144 12.87 21.47 -4.60
C LEU A 144 14.34 21.37 -4.98
N PRO A 145 15.15 20.60 -4.23
CA PRO A 145 16.47 20.19 -4.71
C PRO A 145 16.37 19.48 -6.07
N PHE A 146 17.37 19.63 -6.92
CA PHE A 146 17.37 19.11 -8.30
C PHE A 146 17.34 17.56 -8.37
N ASP A 147 17.74 16.90 -7.30
CA ASP A 147 17.77 15.44 -7.16
C ASP A 147 16.46 14.85 -6.61
N ARG A 148 15.43 15.70 -6.38
CA ARG A 148 14.14 15.29 -5.83
C ARG A 148 13.01 15.51 -6.82
N GLN A 149 11.99 14.65 -6.73
CA GLN A 149 10.73 14.80 -7.45
C GLN A 149 9.54 14.71 -6.51
N ILE A 150 8.43 15.33 -6.89
CA ILE A 150 7.14 15.18 -6.20
C ILE A 150 6.58 13.80 -6.56
N LEU A 151 6.21 13.04 -5.54
CA LEU A 151 5.45 11.79 -5.68
C LEU A 151 3.96 12.06 -5.59
N HIS A 152 3.53 12.74 -4.52
CA HIS A 152 2.12 13.01 -4.25
C HIS A 152 1.90 14.46 -3.87
N VAL A 153 0.74 14.99 -4.25
CA VAL A 153 0.19 16.27 -3.78
C VAL A 153 -1.22 15.98 -3.29
N LEU A 154 -1.38 15.96 -1.98
CA LEU A 154 -2.60 15.50 -1.32
C LEU A 154 -3.32 16.70 -0.69
N PRO A 155 -4.49 17.11 -1.21
CA PRO A 155 -5.25 18.19 -0.61
C PRO A 155 -5.66 17.86 0.83
N GLN A 156 -5.51 18.82 1.72
CA GLN A 156 -5.91 18.70 3.12
C GLN A 156 -7.23 19.42 3.38
N GLN A 157 -7.38 20.60 2.79
CA GLN A 157 -8.60 21.41 2.80
C GLN A 157 -8.49 22.55 1.79
N TYR A 158 -9.63 23.09 1.43
CA TYR A 158 -9.74 24.33 0.68
C TYR A 158 -10.31 25.43 1.54
N ILE A 159 -10.03 26.69 1.16
CA ILE A 159 -10.55 27.89 1.78
C ILE A 159 -11.11 28.75 0.66
N VAL A 160 -12.39 29.12 0.74
CA VAL A 160 -13.03 30.03 -0.20
C VAL A 160 -13.30 31.34 0.54
N ASP A 161 -12.67 32.41 0.09
CA ASP A 161 -12.59 33.70 0.78
C ASP A 161 -12.01 33.53 2.20
N ASP A 162 -12.83 33.58 3.25
CA ASP A 162 -12.41 33.38 4.64
C ASP A 162 -13.04 32.12 5.28
N GLN A 163 -13.76 31.30 4.49
CA GLN A 163 -14.36 30.06 4.95
C GLN A 163 -13.39 28.90 4.74
N ASP A 164 -12.90 28.32 5.83
CA ASP A 164 -12.02 27.14 5.84
C ASP A 164 -12.78 25.81 6.00
N GLY A 165 -12.03 24.69 6.07
CA GLY A 165 -12.58 23.34 6.29
C GLY A 165 -13.36 22.79 5.10
N ILE A 166 -13.26 23.39 3.93
CA ILE A 166 -13.97 22.96 2.73
C ILE A 166 -13.21 21.81 2.10
N HIS A 167 -13.91 20.71 1.84
CA HIS A 167 -13.39 19.58 1.09
C HIS A 167 -13.80 19.61 -0.38
N HIS A 168 -15.00 20.15 -0.70
CA HIS A 168 -15.57 20.23 -2.04
C HIS A 168 -15.83 21.69 -2.42
N PRO A 169 -14.86 22.41 -2.99
CA PRO A 169 -15.01 23.82 -3.26
C PRO A 169 -15.77 24.13 -4.56
N ILE A 170 -15.92 23.14 -5.47
CA ILE A 170 -16.53 23.36 -6.80
C ILE A 170 -17.99 23.79 -6.66
N GLY A 171 -18.40 24.82 -7.40
CA GLY A 171 -19.75 25.40 -7.34
C GLY A 171 -19.92 26.43 -6.23
N MET A 172 -18.95 26.62 -5.34
CA MET A 172 -19.04 27.66 -4.30
C MET A 172 -18.77 29.03 -4.88
N ALA A 173 -19.57 30.02 -4.48
CA ALA A 173 -19.35 31.42 -4.82
C ALA A 173 -18.20 31.99 -4.00
N GLY A 174 -17.30 32.76 -4.66
CA GLY A 174 -16.16 33.38 -4.01
C GLY A 174 -15.29 34.14 -5.00
N VAL A 175 -14.30 34.87 -4.48
CA VAL A 175 -13.32 35.63 -5.26
C VAL A 175 -11.88 35.12 -5.06
N ARG A 176 -11.63 34.36 -3.99
CA ARG A 176 -10.34 33.80 -3.64
C ARG A 176 -10.49 32.32 -3.28
N LEU A 177 -9.67 31.47 -3.89
CA LEU A 177 -9.54 30.05 -3.55
C LEU A 177 -8.14 29.78 -3.05
N GLU A 178 -8.06 29.11 -1.89
CA GLU A 178 -6.80 28.63 -1.31
C GLU A 178 -6.88 27.11 -1.16
N ALA A 179 -5.74 26.44 -1.26
CA ALA A 179 -5.58 25.01 -0.97
C ALA A 179 -4.42 24.78 -0.02
N LYS A 180 -4.66 24.11 1.10
CA LYS A 180 -3.60 23.52 1.93
C LYS A 180 -3.38 22.09 1.45
N VAL A 181 -2.14 21.73 1.18
CA VAL A 181 -1.77 20.42 0.63
C VAL A 181 -0.61 19.81 1.39
N HIS A 182 -0.61 18.47 1.46
CA HIS A 182 0.55 17.69 1.88
C HIS A 182 1.30 17.23 0.62
N ILE A 183 2.58 17.60 0.52
CA ILE A 183 3.44 17.25 -0.62
C ILE A 183 4.43 16.19 -0.16
N ILE A 184 4.47 15.08 -0.86
CA ILE A 184 5.43 13.99 -0.63
C ILE A 184 6.44 14.00 -1.78
N THR A 185 7.71 13.98 -1.44
CA THR A 185 8.83 14.00 -2.38
C THR A 185 9.77 12.84 -2.12
N ALA A 186 10.43 12.35 -3.17
CA ALA A 186 11.46 11.33 -3.06
C ALA A 186 12.68 11.66 -3.93
N MET A 187 13.81 11.00 -3.66
CA MET A 187 14.97 11.08 -4.54
C MET A 187 14.62 10.49 -5.91
N THR A 188 14.86 11.27 -6.95
CA THR A 188 14.57 10.88 -8.35
C THR A 188 15.27 9.57 -8.73
N SER A 189 16.53 9.40 -8.34
CA SER A 189 17.30 8.18 -8.61
C SER A 189 16.72 6.93 -7.93
N ALA A 190 16.17 7.07 -6.71
CA ALA A 190 15.57 5.95 -6.00
C ALA A 190 14.30 5.47 -6.71
N VAL A 191 13.42 6.40 -7.10
CA VAL A 191 12.21 6.10 -7.87
C VAL A 191 12.55 5.50 -9.22
N GLN A 192 13.51 6.08 -9.96
CA GLN A 192 13.96 5.55 -11.25
C GLN A 192 14.52 4.13 -11.15
N ASN A 193 15.24 3.81 -10.08
CA ASN A 193 15.75 2.44 -9.87
C ASN A 193 14.61 1.44 -9.64
N ILE A 194 13.54 1.80 -8.92
CA ILE A 194 12.35 0.96 -8.76
C ILE A 194 11.71 0.72 -10.14
N VAL A 195 11.42 1.79 -10.89
CA VAL A 195 10.83 1.69 -12.24
C VAL A 195 11.69 0.82 -13.15
N LYS A 196 13.01 1.04 -13.15
CA LYS A 196 13.95 0.24 -13.94
C LYS A 196 13.95 -1.25 -13.56
N CYS A 197 13.81 -1.57 -12.27
CA CYS A 197 13.70 -2.97 -11.83
C CYS A 197 12.40 -3.60 -12.34
N CYS A 198 11.28 -2.90 -12.27
CA CYS A 198 9.99 -3.35 -12.80
C CYS A 198 10.05 -3.55 -14.33
N GLU A 199 10.57 -2.57 -15.09
CA GLU A 199 10.73 -2.67 -16.54
C GLU A 199 11.61 -3.85 -16.95
N ARG A 200 12.72 -4.10 -16.23
CA ARG A 200 13.57 -5.28 -16.47
C ARG A 200 12.91 -6.60 -16.07
N ALA A 201 11.93 -6.54 -15.18
CA ALA A 201 11.04 -7.66 -14.89
C ALA A 201 9.89 -7.80 -15.89
N GLN A 202 9.84 -6.97 -16.96
CA GLN A 202 8.80 -6.90 -17.99
C GLN A 202 7.46 -6.37 -17.48
N LEU A 203 7.48 -5.55 -16.44
CA LEU A 203 6.30 -4.91 -15.84
C LEU A 203 6.28 -3.42 -16.17
N GLN A 204 5.13 -2.93 -16.62
CA GLN A 204 4.88 -1.49 -16.74
C GLN A 204 4.45 -0.95 -15.37
N VAL A 205 5.13 0.09 -14.87
CA VAL A 205 4.72 0.78 -13.65
C VAL A 205 3.64 1.80 -14.02
N GLN A 206 2.45 1.65 -13.46
CA GLN A 206 1.33 2.58 -13.65
C GLN A 206 1.52 3.82 -12.79
N ASP A 207 1.88 3.63 -11.53
CA ASP A 207 2.24 4.70 -10.60
C ASP A 207 3.18 4.17 -9.50
N VAL A 208 3.90 5.10 -8.85
CA VAL A 208 4.75 4.83 -7.69
C VAL A 208 4.14 5.50 -6.47
N VAL A 209 3.75 4.71 -5.49
CA VAL A 209 2.93 5.12 -4.37
C VAL A 209 3.69 5.00 -3.06
N LEU A 210 3.60 6.01 -2.18
CA LEU A 210 4.15 5.91 -0.83
C LEU A 210 3.49 4.75 -0.07
N GLU A 211 4.29 3.86 0.53
CA GLU A 211 3.79 2.64 1.17
C GLU A 211 2.82 2.93 2.32
N SER A 212 3.10 3.91 3.18
CA SER A 212 2.20 4.28 4.27
C SER A 212 0.88 4.91 3.79
N LEU A 213 0.87 5.58 2.63
CA LEU A 213 -0.36 6.05 2.01
C LEU A 213 -1.20 4.87 1.50
N ALA A 214 -0.57 3.90 0.84
CA ALA A 214 -1.23 2.69 0.39
C ALA A 214 -1.78 1.88 1.59
N SER A 215 -0.93 1.54 2.58
CA SER A 215 -1.32 0.81 3.78
C SER A 215 -2.51 1.45 4.49
N SER A 216 -2.55 2.80 4.55
CA SER A 216 -3.66 3.54 5.18
C SER A 216 -5.02 3.28 4.54
N GLY A 217 -5.04 3.04 3.23
CA GLY A 217 -6.26 2.68 2.50
C GLY A 217 -6.81 1.32 2.90
N ALA A 218 -5.92 0.37 3.20
CA ALA A 218 -6.29 -1.00 3.51
C ALA A 218 -6.62 -1.26 4.99
N VAL A 219 -6.08 -0.44 5.93
CA VAL A 219 -6.12 -0.77 7.37
C VAL A 219 -6.80 0.27 8.24
N LEU A 220 -7.03 1.49 7.76
CA LEU A 220 -7.68 2.56 8.52
C LEU A 220 -9.13 2.77 8.12
N ASP A 221 -9.99 2.93 9.11
CA ASP A 221 -11.38 3.32 8.89
C ASP A 221 -11.52 4.83 8.68
N SER A 222 -12.63 5.25 8.04
CA SER A 222 -12.94 6.66 7.83
C SER A 222 -13.09 7.44 9.14
N ASP A 223 -13.69 6.82 10.16
CA ASP A 223 -13.90 7.45 11.46
C ASP A 223 -12.59 7.70 12.18
N GLU A 224 -11.62 6.77 12.08
CA GLU A 224 -10.27 6.98 12.61
C GLU A 224 -9.56 8.13 11.90
N LYS A 225 -9.62 8.17 10.56
CA LYS A 225 -9.05 9.28 9.76
C LYS A 225 -9.72 10.62 10.07
N GLN A 226 -11.00 10.61 10.39
CA GLN A 226 -11.74 11.82 10.78
C GLN A 226 -11.33 12.31 12.16
N LEU A 227 -11.27 11.43 13.16
CA LEU A 227 -10.98 11.76 14.55
C LEU A 227 -9.51 12.14 14.79
N GLY A 228 -8.60 11.60 14.00
CA GLY A 228 -7.16 11.75 14.17
C GLY A 228 -6.51 10.44 14.61
N VAL A 229 -5.66 9.88 13.72
CA VAL A 229 -4.97 8.60 13.91
C VAL A 229 -3.56 8.66 13.35
N ALA A 230 -2.61 8.00 14.00
CA ALA A 230 -1.31 7.70 13.44
C ALA A 230 -1.27 6.25 12.95
N LEU A 231 -1.02 6.06 11.65
CA LEU A 231 -0.63 4.77 11.11
C LEU A 231 0.88 4.63 11.21
N ILE A 232 1.34 3.52 11.75
CA ILE A 232 2.75 3.15 11.86
C ILE A 232 2.93 1.80 11.20
N ASP A 233 3.61 1.77 10.06
CA ASP A 233 3.97 0.55 9.34
C ASP A 233 5.43 0.19 9.67
N ILE A 234 5.64 -0.85 10.49
CA ILE A 234 6.97 -1.29 10.91
C ILE A 234 7.39 -2.48 10.05
N GLY A 235 8.13 -2.18 8.99
CA GLY A 235 8.69 -3.15 8.06
C GLY A 235 9.99 -3.79 8.54
N GLY A 236 10.70 -4.44 7.61
CA GLY A 236 12.00 -5.04 7.91
C GLY A 236 13.13 -4.02 8.06
N GLY A 237 13.18 -3.02 7.20
CA GLY A 237 14.27 -2.03 7.18
C GLY A 237 13.88 -0.63 7.61
N THR A 238 12.62 -0.31 7.56
CA THR A 238 12.04 1.03 7.79
C THR A 238 10.80 0.95 8.66
N SER A 239 10.48 2.06 9.32
CA SER A 239 9.18 2.31 9.94
C SER A 239 8.59 3.57 9.32
N GLU A 240 7.41 3.48 8.76
CA GLU A 240 6.70 4.58 8.13
C GLU A 240 5.59 5.10 9.03
N ILE A 241 5.48 6.40 9.10
CA ILE A 241 4.50 7.09 9.94
C ILE A 241 3.64 7.95 9.02
N ALA A 242 2.33 7.82 9.11
CA ALA A 242 1.38 8.70 8.44
C ALA A 242 0.29 9.13 9.43
N VAL A 243 0.11 10.44 9.58
CA VAL A 243 -0.89 11.02 10.49
C VAL A 243 -2.06 11.53 9.66
N PHE A 244 -3.26 11.10 10.03
CA PHE A 244 -4.52 11.53 9.43
C PHE A 244 -5.37 12.29 10.44
N GLN A 245 -6.07 13.31 9.99
CA GLN A 245 -7.07 14.06 10.74
C GLN A 245 -8.02 14.76 9.77
N ASN A 246 -9.32 14.78 10.08
CA ASN A 246 -10.35 15.33 9.21
C ASN A 246 -10.29 14.70 7.80
N ASN A 247 -10.15 13.38 7.72
CA ASN A 247 -10.02 12.56 6.50
C ASN A 247 -8.86 12.97 5.57
N ALA A 248 -7.90 13.74 6.04
CA ALA A 248 -6.76 14.18 5.25
C ALA A 248 -5.44 13.82 5.93
N ILE A 249 -4.42 13.50 5.13
CA ILE A 249 -3.07 13.29 5.63
C ILE A 249 -2.48 14.63 6.08
N ARG A 250 -1.96 14.69 7.30
CA ARG A 250 -1.38 15.89 7.91
C ARG A 250 0.12 15.86 7.97
N HIS A 251 0.68 14.67 8.17
CA HIS A 251 2.12 14.46 8.27
C HIS A 251 2.48 13.05 7.77
N SER A 252 3.64 12.91 7.15
CA SER A 252 4.24 11.62 6.84
C SER A 252 5.75 11.67 6.98
N THR A 253 6.36 10.63 7.52
CA THR A 253 7.81 10.52 7.66
C THR A 253 8.24 9.05 7.66
N VAL A 254 9.52 8.80 7.42
CA VAL A 254 10.10 7.46 7.40
C VAL A 254 11.31 7.43 8.33
N VAL A 255 11.29 6.51 9.27
CA VAL A 255 12.41 6.21 10.18
C VAL A 255 13.19 5.03 9.61
N GLY A 256 14.52 5.13 9.55
CA GLY A 256 15.40 4.10 8.99
C GLY A 256 15.66 2.92 9.93
N LEU A 257 14.69 2.55 10.76
CA LEU A 257 14.74 1.43 11.69
C LEU A 257 13.54 0.50 11.46
N GLY A 258 13.74 -0.80 11.68
CA GLY A 258 12.71 -1.81 11.53
C GLY A 258 13.17 -3.18 12.04
N GLY A 259 12.45 -4.23 11.70
CA GLY A 259 12.64 -5.59 12.21
C GLY A 259 14.02 -6.20 12.03
N ASN A 260 14.79 -5.78 11.01
CA ASN A 260 16.16 -6.25 10.80
C ASN A 260 17.13 -5.75 11.87
N HIS A 261 16.84 -4.62 12.52
CA HIS A 261 17.64 -4.13 13.65
C HIS A 261 17.44 -5.02 14.86
N ILE A 262 16.20 -5.48 15.12
CA ILE A 262 15.91 -6.48 16.15
C ILE A 262 16.66 -7.78 15.86
N THR A 263 16.61 -8.26 14.60
CA THR A 263 17.32 -9.48 14.18
C THR A 263 18.82 -9.35 14.35
N SER A 264 19.40 -8.19 14.01
CA SER A 264 20.83 -7.91 14.20
C SER A 264 21.24 -7.98 15.66
N ASP A 265 20.44 -7.38 16.54
CA ASP A 265 20.74 -7.41 17.99
C ASP A 265 20.64 -8.83 18.56
N ILE A 266 19.68 -9.63 18.10
CA ILE A 266 19.57 -11.05 18.44
C ILE A 266 20.83 -11.81 17.96
N SER A 267 21.23 -11.57 16.70
CA SER A 267 22.40 -12.21 16.12
C SER A 267 23.68 -11.93 16.93
N VAL A 268 23.88 -10.67 17.31
CA VAL A 268 25.03 -10.23 18.13
C VAL A 268 24.90 -10.77 19.56
N GLY A 269 23.76 -10.56 20.22
CA GLY A 269 23.53 -10.93 21.62
C GLY A 269 23.58 -12.45 21.84
N LEU A 270 23.00 -13.20 20.91
CA LEU A 270 22.99 -14.66 20.97
C LEU A 270 24.16 -15.29 20.20
N ARG A 271 25.02 -14.53 19.52
CA ARG A 271 26.16 -15.01 18.72
C ARG A 271 25.75 -16.12 17.75
N CYS A 272 24.71 -15.88 16.97
CA CYS A 272 24.19 -16.79 15.95
C CYS A 272 24.15 -16.10 14.57
N ALA A 273 23.99 -16.87 13.50
CA ALA A 273 23.84 -16.29 12.15
C ALA A 273 22.54 -15.46 12.03
N MET A 274 22.54 -14.45 11.14
CA MET A 274 21.36 -13.59 10.92
C MET A 274 20.11 -14.38 10.57
N ASP A 275 20.21 -15.38 9.69
CA ASP A 275 19.08 -16.23 9.30
C ASP A 275 18.53 -17.04 10.48
N GLU A 276 19.42 -17.48 11.37
CA GLU A 276 19.00 -18.18 12.60
C GLU A 276 18.36 -17.21 13.59
N ALA A 277 18.92 -16.00 13.75
CA ALA A 277 18.33 -14.95 14.59
C ALA A 277 16.92 -14.58 14.13
N GLU A 278 16.70 -14.49 12.80
CA GLU A 278 15.38 -14.22 12.24
C GLU A 278 14.36 -15.35 12.50
N LYS A 279 14.82 -16.62 12.37
CA LYS A 279 13.97 -17.78 12.72
C LYS A 279 13.60 -17.79 14.18
N ILE A 280 14.57 -17.53 15.06
CA ILE A 280 14.38 -17.47 16.51
C ILE A 280 13.44 -16.33 16.87
N LYS A 281 13.62 -15.15 16.29
CA LYS A 281 12.73 -14.01 16.46
C LYS A 281 11.28 -14.35 16.10
N LYS A 282 11.06 -14.96 14.93
CA LYS A 282 9.71 -15.34 14.47
C LYS A 282 9.06 -16.43 15.31
N LYS A 283 9.87 -17.38 15.83
CA LYS A 283 9.33 -18.55 16.53
C LYS A 283 9.12 -18.31 18.02
N TYR A 284 10.04 -17.60 18.66
CA TYR A 284 10.11 -17.45 20.11
C TYR A 284 10.13 -16.00 20.58
N GLY A 285 10.09 -15.03 19.65
CA GLY A 285 10.17 -13.62 19.97
C GLY A 285 8.94 -13.11 20.68
N CYS A 286 9.17 -12.23 21.65
CA CYS A 286 8.16 -11.45 22.35
C CYS A 286 8.73 -10.05 22.60
N ALA A 287 7.91 -9.01 22.46
CA ALA A 287 8.29 -7.63 22.70
C ALA A 287 8.15 -7.21 24.18
N LEU A 288 7.68 -8.10 25.06
CA LEU A 288 7.38 -7.81 26.45
C LEU A 288 7.94 -8.90 27.36
N ALA A 289 8.96 -8.58 28.17
CA ALA A 289 9.64 -9.55 29.04
C ALA A 289 8.73 -10.14 30.11
N GLU A 290 7.75 -9.35 30.57
CA GLU A 290 6.78 -9.79 31.58
C GLU A 290 5.81 -10.86 31.05
N ALA A 291 5.61 -10.95 29.73
CA ALA A 291 4.68 -11.89 29.12
C ALA A 291 5.26 -13.29 28.93
N VAL A 292 6.57 -13.49 29.18
CA VAL A 292 7.26 -14.75 28.91
C VAL A 292 7.60 -15.50 30.18
N ASN A 293 7.42 -16.83 30.16
CA ASN A 293 7.81 -17.68 31.28
C ASN A 293 9.34 -17.72 31.41
N GLN A 294 9.86 -17.26 32.53
CA GLN A 294 11.30 -17.20 32.81
C GLN A 294 12.00 -18.57 32.79
N GLN A 295 11.26 -19.67 32.95
CA GLN A 295 11.79 -21.03 32.95
C GLN A 295 11.83 -21.67 31.56
N GLU A 296 11.24 -21.02 30.56
CA GLU A 296 11.23 -21.54 29.20
C GLU A 296 12.60 -21.43 28.55
N VAL A 297 13.03 -22.54 27.93
CA VAL A 297 14.35 -22.67 27.31
C VAL A 297 14.18 -22.85 25.80
N ILE A 298 14.96 -22.10 25.04
CA ILE A 298 14.99 -22.17 23.57
C ILE A 298 16.33 -22.74 23.11
N GLU A 299 16.30 -23.41 21.99
CA GLU A 299 17.51 -23.92 21.33
C GLU A 299 18.01 -22.89 20.30
N VAL A 300 19.31 -22.54 20.39
CA VAL A 300 19.94 -21.55 19.52
C VAL A 300 21.07 -22.21 18.77
N GLY A 301 21.01 -22.18 17.45
CA GLY A 301 22.10 -22.64 16.57
C GLY A 301 23.36 -21.80 16.78
N SER A 302 24.52 -22.45 16.72
CA SER A 302 25.82 -21.80 16.91
C SER A 302 26.53 -21.58 15.58
N VAL A 303 27.33 -20.51 15.47
CA VAL A 303 28.18 -20.24 14.31
C VAL A 303 29.36 -21.23 14.29
N GLY A 304 29.79 -21.66 13.08
CA GLY A 304 31.00 -22.46 12.92
C GLY A 304 30.84 -23.95 13.21
N GLY A 305 29.62 -24.51 13.09
CA GLY A 305 29.38 -25.96 13.22
C GLY A 305 29.41 -26.48 14.67
N GLN A 306 29.36 -25.59 15.64
CA GLN A 306 29.24 -25.95 17.06
C GLN A 306 27.82 -26.49 17.33
N LYS A 307 27.71 -27.34 18.37
CA LYS A 307 26.40 -27.86 18.78
C LYS A 307 25.45 -26.73 19.20
N PRO A 308 24.15 -26.85 18.89
CA PRO A 308 23.14 -25.95 19.40
C PRO A 308 23.21 -25.84 20.92
N ARG A 309 22.91 -24.65 21.45
CA ARG A 309 22.94 -24.39 22.88
C ARG A 309 21.57 -24.00 23.39
N GLN A 310 21.29 -24.34 24.61
CA GLN A 310 20.06 -23.96 25.28
C GLN A 310 20.24 -22.63 26.02
N LEU A 311 19.31 -21.72 25.84
CA LEU A 311 19.26 -20.41 26.50
C LEU A 311 17.85 -20.14 27.04
N ALA A 312 17.76 -19.39 28.13
CA ALA A 312 16.46 -18.94 28.60
C ALA A 312 15.80 -18.00 27.59
N GLN A 313 14.52 -18.21 27.28
CA GLN A 313 13.76 -17.34 26.36
C GLN A 313 13.73 -15.90 26.85
N SER A 314 13.78 -15.66 28.16
CA SER A 314 13.85 -14.33 28.74
C SER A 314 15.02 -13.47 28.26
N ILE A 315 16.18 -14.10 27.94
CA ILE A 315 17.34 -13.37 27.35
C ILE A 315 17.00 -12.86 25.95
N LEU A 316 16.37 -13.70 25.13
CA LEU A 316 15.91 -13.31 23.80
C LEU A 316 14.90 -12.15 23.90
N THR A 317 13.93 -12.30 24.79
CA THR A 317 12.88 -11.29 24.98
C THR A 317 13.44 -9.95 25.44
N GLN A 318 14.39 -9.92 26.37
CA GLN A 318 15.05 -8.68 26.79
C GLN A 318 15.75 -7.95 25.63
N ILE A 319 16.41 -8.69 24.74
CA ILE A 319 17.05 -8.11 23.54
C ILE A 319 16.00 -7.51 22.61
N ILE A 320 14.90 -8.25 22.37
CA ILE A 320 13.82 -7.82 21.48
C ILE A 320 13.10 -6.59 22.07
N GLU A 321 12.74 -6.64 23.34
CA GLU A 321 12.04 -5.54 24.04
C GLU A 321 12.85 -4.25 24.01
N ALA A 322 14.16 -4.32 24.34
CA ALA A 322 15.04 -3.16 24.33
C ALA A 322 15.09 -2.46 22.96
N ARG A 323 15.27 -3.24 21.87
CA ARG A 323 15.30 -2.68 20.54
C ARG A 323 13.92 -2.22 20.05
N THR A 324 12.89 -2.98 20.34
CA THR A 324 11.51 -2.60 19.95
C THR A 324 11.09 -1.31 20.66
N LYS A 325 11.41 -1.18 21.94
CA LYS A 325 11.16 0.05 22.71
C LYS A 325 11.91 1.24 22.09
N GLU A 326 13.18 1.09 21.76
CA GLU A 326 13.96 2.17 21.10
C GLU A 326 13.32 2.60 19.76
N ILE A 327 12.85 1.65 18.94
CA ILE A 327 12.14 1.98 17.70
C ILE A 327 10.87 2.78 17.99
N LEU A 328 10.08 2.34 18.97
CA LEU A 328 8.84 3.02 19.37
C LEU A 328 9.11 4.42 19.98
N ASP A 329 10.14 4.57 20.83
CA ASP A 329 10.55 5.86 21.42
C ASP A 329 10.94 6.87 20.31
N ILE A 330 11.63 6.42 19.25
CA ILE A 330 11.99 7.27 18.09
C ILE A 330 10.75 7.66 17.30
N ILE A 331 9.81 6.73 17.12
CA ILE A 331 8.53 7.01 16.44
C ILE A 331 7.71 8.01 17.26
N GLU A 332 7.63 7.85 18.57
CA GLU A 332 6.98 8.81 19.47
C GLU A 332 7.59 10.21 19.33
N TRP A 333 8.92 10.29 19.35
CA TRP A 333 9.62 11.56 19.16
C TRP A 333 9.27 12.22 17.83
N GLU A 334 9.16 11.45 16.73
CA GLU A 334 8.71 11.97 15.43
C GLU A 334 7.26 12.46 15.46
N LEU A 335 6.36 11.74 16.17
CA LEU A 335 4.97 12.18 16.36
C LEU A 335 4.89 13.48 17.18
N VAL A 336 5.66 13.61 18.26
CA VAL A 336 5.75 14.84 19.03
C VAL A 336 6.28 15.99 18.17
N ARG A 337 7.36 15.74 17.42
CA ARG A 337 7.98 16.73 16.52
C ARG A 337 7.02 17.18 15.41
N SER A 338 6.14 16.32 14.96
CA SER A 338 5.13 16.66 13.94
C SER A 338 4.11 17.69 14.42
N GLY A 339 3.93 17.82 15.74
CA GLY A 339 2.95 18.70 16.37
C GLY A 339 1.52 18.14 16.35
N PHE A 340 1.30 16.88 15.92
CA PHE A 340 -0.03 16.30 15.81
C PHE A 340 -0.38 15.28 16.90
N ILE A 341 0.53 14.99 17.83
CA ILE A 341 0.34 13.93 18.84
C ILE A 341 -0.93 14.14 19.69
N GLU A 342 -1.23 15.38 20.10
CA GLU A 342 -2.41 15.72 20.87
C GLU A 342 -3.73 15.59 20.09
N SER A 343 -3.65 15.51 18.77
CA SER A 343 -4.82 15.38 17.89
C SER A 343 -5.16 13.93 17.53
N LEU A 344 -4.39 12.96 18.02
CA LEU A 344 -4.57 11.53 17.74
C LEU A 344 -5.65 10.90 18.63
N HIS A 345 -6.88 11.39 18.52
CA HIS A 345 -7.99 10.93 19.38
C HIS A 345 -8.37 9.46 19.13
N ALA A 346 -8.13 8.92 17.95
CA ALA A 346 -8.30 7.51 17.65
C ALA A 346 -7.05 6.66 18.01
N GLY A 347 -5.97 7.29 18.48
CA GLY A 347 -4.74 6.62 18.89
C GLY A 347 -3.85 6.20 17.74
N VAL A 348 -3.23 5.02 17.86
CA VAL A 348 -2.23 4.49 16.94
C VAL A 348 -2.68 3.17 16.34
N VAL A 349 -2.44 3.00 15.05
CA VAL A 349 -2.61 1.74 14.33
C VAL A 349 -1.25 1.24 13.90
N LEU A 350 -0.83 0.07 14.42
CA LEU A 350 0.40 -0.60 14.02
C LEU A 350 0.11 -1.60 12.92
N THR A 351 0.92 -1.58 11.86
CA THR A 351 0.89 -2.58 10.79
C THR A 351 2.31 -2.99 10.39
N GLY A 352 2.45 -3.79 9.32
CA GLY A 352 3.74 -4.31 8.90
C GLY A 352 4.18 -5.55 9.66
N GLY A 353 5.29 -6.15 9.23
CA GLY A 353 5.72 -7.46 9.75
C GLY A 353 6.12 -7.49 11.21
N VAL A 354 6.61 -6.38 11.77
CA VAL A 354 7.00 -6.29 13.18
C VAL A 354 5.78 -6.22 14.11
N SER A 355 4.64 -5.73 13.62
CA SER A 355 3.39 -5.71 14.40
C SER A 355 2.86 -7.09 14.79
N LEU A 356 3.43 -8.16 14.20
CA LEU A 356 3.14 -9.55 14.57
C LEU A 356 3.90 -10.05 15.80
N LEU A 357 4.85 -9.28 16.34
CA LEU A 357 5.54 -9.67 17.58
C LEU A 357 4.55 -9.71 18.75
N PRO A 358 4.44 -10.85 19.46
CA PRO A 358 3.66 -10.90 20.69
C PRO A 358 4.07 -9.80 21.68
N GLY A 359 3.11 -9.13 22.31
CA GLY A 359 3.37 -8.07 23.30
C GLY A 359 3.72 -6.70 22.73
N ILE A 360 3.80 -6.54 21.38
CA ILE A 360 4.16 -5.25 20.79
C ILE A 360 3.07 -4.20 20.97
N ARG A 361 1.79 -4.60 20.94
CA ARG A 361 0.67 -3.68 21.18
C ARG A 361 0.75 -3.08 22.57
N GLU A 362 0.90 -3.91 23.57
CA GLU A 362 0.99 -3.51 24.98
C GLU A 362 2.24 -2.65 25.27
N LEU A 363 3.36 -2.96 24.62
CA LEU A 363 4.57 -2.14 24.69
C LEU A 363 4.35 -0.77 24.06
N ALA A 364 3.71 -0.73 22.89
CA ALA A 364 3.39 0.51 22.18
C ALA A 364 2.39 1.38 22.95
N GLU A 365 1.34 0.78 23.57
CA GLU A 365 0.40 1.49 24.46
C GLU A 365 1.13 2.16 25.65
N ARG A 366 2.16 1.50 26.20
CA ARG A 366 2.98 2.07 27.28
C ARG A 366 3.88 3.22 26.82
N VAL A 367 4.41 3.13 25.59
CA VAL A 367 5.31 4.16 25.05
C VAL A 367 4.52 5.39 24.62
N PHE A 368 3.44 5.20 23.86
CA PHE A 368 2.67 6.31 23.31
C PHE A 368 1.65 6.91 24.29
N ASP A 369 1.37 6.25 25.41
CA ASP A 369 0.32 6.62 26.38
C ASP A 369 -1.05 6.86 25.71
N MET A 370 -1.39 6.03 24.72
CA MET A 370 -2.65 6.09 23.99
C MET A 370 -3.08 4.71 23.47
N PRO A 371 -4.36 4.54 23.08
CA PRO A 371 -4.84 3.27 22.55
C PRO A 371 -4.08 2.84 21.29
N VAL A 372 -3.72 1.55 21.21
CA VAL A 372 -3.05 0.95 20.05
C VAL A 372 -3.82 -0.27 19.58
N ARG A 373 -4.03 -0.37 18.26
CA ARG A 373 -4.53 -1.59 17.63
C ARG A 373 -3.60 -2.08 16.51
N ILE A 374 -3.69 -3.36 16.21
CA ILE A 374 -3.02 -3.92 15.04
C ILE A 374 -3.94 -3.76 13.82
N GLY A 375 -3.41 -3.10 12.79
CA GLY A 375 -4.08 -2.91 11.51
C GLY A 375 -3.86 -4.10 10.58
N VAL A 376 -4.94 -4.64 10.05
CA VAL A 376 -4.93 -5.70 9.03
C VAL A 376 -5.76 -5.25 7.84
N PRO A 377 -5.42 -5.64 6.62
CA PRO A 377 -6.25 -5.36 5.45
C PRO A 377 -7.66 -5.91 5.64
N CYS A 378 -8.65 -5.11 5.29
CA CYS A 378 -10.06 -5.46 5.40
C CYS A 378 -10.84 -5.07 4.13
N ASN A 379 -12.07 -5.55 4.00
CA ASN A 379 -12.99 -5.24 2.90
C ASN A 379 -12.53 -5.76 1.52
N PHE A 380 -11.89 -6.93 1.49
CA PHE A 380 -11.55 -7.65 0.27
C PHE A 380 -12.36 -8.94 0.17
N GLY A 381 -12.88 -9.22 -1.03
CA GLY A 381 -13.51 -10.49 -1.36
C GLY A 381 -12.51 -11.52 -1.90
N GLY A 382 -13.02 -12.62 -2.46
CA GLY A 382 -12.19 -13.68 -3.03
C GLY A 382 -11.24 -14.31 -1.99
N LEU A 383 -9.94 -14.27 -2.23
CA LEU A 383 -8.90 -14.72 -1.29
C LEU A 383 -8.58 -13.68 -0.20
N GLY A 384 -9.54 -12.80 0.16
CA GLY A 384 -9.34 -11.74 1.14
C GLY A 384 -8.78 -12.21 2.48
N ASP A 385 -9.14 -13.41 2.93
CA ASP A 385 -8.60 -13.99 4.18
C ASP A 385 -7.08 -14.25 4.12
N VAL A 386 -6.51 -14.49 2.95
CA VAL A 386 -5.06 -14.68 2.76
C VAL A 386 -4.31 -13.39 3.04
N VAL A 387 -4.86 -12.26 2.60
CA VAL A 387 -4.24 -10.94 2.80
C VAL A 387 -4.60 -10.28 4.14
N LYS A 388 -5.46 -10.90 4.95
CA LYS A 388 -5.85 -10.43 6.27
C LYS A 388 -4.73 -10.62 7.31
N ASN A 389 -3.57 -10.07 7.00
CA ASN A 389 -2.38 -10.09 7.83
C ASN A 389 -1.61 -8.78 7.62
N PRO A 390 -1.06 -8.16 8.68
CA PRO A 390 -0.33 -6.89 8.57
C PRO A 390 0.80 -6.86 7.53
N ILE A 391 1.37 -8.03 7.21
CA ILE A 391 2.44 -8.14 6.22
C ILE A 391 1.99 -7.84 4.78
N TYR A 392 0.69 -7.76 4.52
CA TYR A 392 0.12 -7.48 3.20
C TYR A 392 -0.50 -6.08 3.10
N SER A 393 -0.42 -5.26 4.16
CA SER A 393 -1.12 -3.97 4.22
C SER A 393 -0.76 -3.05 3.06
N THR A 394 0.52 -2.95 2.73
CA THR A 394 1.00 -2.15 1.59
C THR A 394 0.49 -2.70 0.26
N ALA A 395 0.71 -4.00 -0.02
CA ALA A 395 0.33 -4.58 -1.29
C ALA A 395 -1.21 -4.55 -1.52
N ALA A 396 -2.00 -4.83 -0.47
CA ALA A 396 -3.45 -4.70 -0.51
C ALA A 396 -3.91 -3.24 -0.69
N GLY A 397 -3.23 -2.30 -0.02
CA GLY A 397 -3.50 -0.87 -0.17
C GLY A 397 -3.17 -0.33 -1.57
N LEU A 398 -2.14 -0.87 -2.22
CA LEU A 398 -1.82 -0.54 -3.62
C LEU A 398 -2.94 -0.95 -4.59
N LEU A 399 -3.68 -2.03 -4.30
CA LEU A 399 -4.85 -2.40 -5.09
C LEU A 399 -5.97 -1.37 -4.96
N LEU A 400 -6.25 -0.93 -3.72
CA LEU A 400 -7.27 0.12 -3.48
C LEU A 400 -6.86 1.42 -4.16
N TYR A 401 -5.59 1.81 -4.02
CA TYR A 401 -5.05 2.97 -4.73
C TYR A 401 -5.22 2.83 -6.24
N GLY A 402 -4.90 1.68 -6.82
CA GLY A 402 -5.05 1.41 -8.23
C GLY A 402 -6.52 1.44 -8.70
N LYS A 403 -7.46 0.90 -7.89
CA LYS A 403 -8.89 0.98 -8.15
C LYS A 403 -9.36 2.44 -8.24
N ASP A 404 -8.90 3.27 -7.31
CA ASP A 404 -9.32 4.67 -7.21
C ASP A 404 -8.65 5.58 -8.25
N HIS A 405 -7.42 5.24 -8.70
CA HIS A 405 -6.61 6.10 -9.58
C HIS A 405 -6.37 5.55 -10.98
N GLY A 406 -6.55 4.28 -11.21
CA GLY A 406 -6.11 3.59 -12.40
C GLY A 406 -7.17 3.08 -13.33
N GLY A 407 -8.40 2.83 -12.84
CA GLY A 407 -9.46 2.15 -13.56
C GLY A 407 -8.95 1.39 -14.78
N GLY A 408 -8.94 0.07 -14.78
CA GLY A 408 -8.33 -0.84 -15.73
C GLY A 408 -8.15 -0.33 -17.15
N LEU A 409 -6.92 -0.28 -17.56
CA LEU A 409 -6.61 0.01 -18.96
C LEU A 409 -6.79 -1.25 -19.79
N PRO A 410 -7.46 -1.16 -20.97
CA PRO A 410 -7.40 -2.22 -21.96
C PRO A 410 -5.96 -2.37 -22.42
N MET A 411 -5.45 -3.60 -22.40
CA MET A 411 -4.16 -3.97 -22.95
C MET A 411 -3.92 -3.39 -24.35
N ARG A 412 -2.72 -2.80 -24.53
CA ARG A 412 -2.02 -2.48 -25.79
C ARG A 412 -2.23 -1.08 -26.36
N ASP A 413 -1.27 -0.17 -26.09
CA ASP A 413 -0.43 0.30 -27.22
C ASP A 413 0.91 0.86 -26.69
N SER A 414 1.98 0.34 -27.26
CA SER A 414 3.34 0.76 -27.00
C SER A 414 3.63 2.07 -27.73
N ARG A 415 3.86 3.16 -26.99
CA ARG A 415 4.80 4.24 -27.35
C ARG A 415 4.80 5.35 -26.30
N GLY A 416 5.93 5.50 -25.70
CA GLY A 416 6.40 6.44 -24.70
C GLY A 416 5.63 7.70 -24.43
N ARG A 417 5.62 8.09 -23.14
CA ARG A 417 5.83 9.49 -22.75
C ARG A 417 5.75 9.67 -21.25
N LEU A 418 6.66 10.45 -20.73
CA LEU A 418 6.67 11.15 -19.42
C LEU A 418 5.42 12.03 -19.14
N GLY A 419 4.34 11.84 -19.91
CA GLY A 419 3.08 12.58 -19.79
C GLY A 419 2.01 11.94 -18.92
N SER A 420 2.20 10.70 -18.45
CA SER A 420 1.14 9.95 -17.76
C SER A 420 0.83 10.45 -16.34
N ILE A 421 1.79 11.06 -15.66
CA ILE A 421 1.59 11.62 -14.30
C ILE A 421 0.51 12.71 -14.29
N PHE A 422 0.41 13.48 -15.38
CA PHE A 422 -0.58 14.56 -15.51
C PHE A 422 -2.02 14.05 -15.81
N GLU A 423 -2.13 12.93 -16.53
CA GLU A 423 -3.44 12.34 -16.85
C GLU A 423 -4.01 11.57 -15.64
N THR A 424 -3.14 10.92 -14.86
CA THR A 424 -3.52 10.20 -13.63
C THR A 424 -4.08 11.17 -12.59
N PHE A 425 -3.50 12.36 -12.47
CA PHE A 425 -4.00 13.41 -11.57
C PHE A 425 -5.39 13.94 -11.98
N LYS A 426 -5.68 14.09 -13.27
CA LYS A 426 -7.00 14.48 -13.77
C LYS A 426 -8.08 13.44 -13.50
N ARG A 427 -7.72 12.15 -13.45
CA ARG A 427 -8.66 11.06 -13.20
C ARG A 427 -8.97 10.94 -11.71
N TRP A 428 -7.95 10.97 -10.86
CA TRP A 428 -8.08 10.97 -9.40
C TRP A 428 -9.05 12.04 -8.90
N TRP A 429 -8.95 13.23 -9.48
CA TRP A 429 -9.85 14.34 -9.16
C TRP A 429 -11.31 14.07 -9.49
N ARG A 430 -11.59 13.23 -10.47
CA ARG A 430 -12.95 12.98 -10.95
C ARG A 430 -13.72 11.93 -10.15
N GLU A 431 -13.02 11.06 -9.41
CA GLU A 431 -13.59 9.91 -8.70
C GLU A 431 -13.62 10.08 -7.16
N PHE A 432 -12.77 10.93 -6.60
CA PHE A 432 -12.77 11.26 -5.17
C PHE A 432 -13.59 12.52 -4.84
N TRP A 433 -14.02 13.19 -5.86
CA TRP A 433 -14.72 14.44 -5.77
C TRP A 433 -15.79 14.49 -6.86
#